data_7960f4b15da39fcff45e3bbaa7addd42
#
_entry.id   7960f4b15da39fcff45e3bbaa7addd42
#
_cell.length_a   1.000
_cell.length_b   1.000
_cell.length_c   1.000
_cell.angle_alpha   90.00
_cell.angle_beta   90.00
_cell.angle_gamma   90.00
#
_symmetry.space_group_name_H-M   'P 1'
#
loop_
_entity.id
_entity.type
_entity.pdbx_description
1 polymer ?
#
loop_
_entity_poly.entity_id
_entity_poly.type
_entity_poly.pdbx_seq_one_letter_code
_entity_poly.pdbx_strand_id
1 'polypeptide(L)'
;MKKILAFALTAGLSLSLFAADIFKYAPISGNVKAYTETNFTIATRFGTLYRTPSLKIMHIYDSNGKETSSSELTPKDAVLNTISTTYDTAGNLVEQHCTNNDGETIWKNTYAYKNGLKVDASEFDRKGNLCARTIYTYENNLLVDESSYDGEGALIWKIIYKYDENGRTTSVSEYNPDGSLSALTEYFYTESGAIDSIAKLDNFTGKQTSLVFRYGTNGTLNEITTYNVSKQVIKRTLLKYDAKGNVNKVSEYDVAEKFGTTVNELTAMSEYTFEYTDSAASAADAK
;
A
#
# COMPACT_ATOMS: atom_id res chain seq x y z
N MET A 1 -26.76 -18.12 9.40
CA MET A 1 -26.11 -16.87 8.94
C MET A 1 -24.63 -17.20 8.71
N LYS A 2 -24.25 -17.53 7.48
CA LYS A 2 -22.86 -17.77 7.09
C LYS A 2 -22.20 -16.39 6.93
N LYS A 3 -21.24 -16.08 7.79
CA LYS A 3 -20.38 -14.91 7.60
C LYS A 3 -19.52 -15.17 6.36
N ILE A 4 -19.87 -14.53 5.27
CA ILE A 4 -19.00 -14.41 4.10
C ILE A 4 -17.89 -13.45 4.54
N LEU A 5 -16.71 -14.00 4.84
CA LEU A 5 -15.49 -13.21 4.90
C LEU A 5 -15.19 -12.83 3.45
N ALA A 6 -15.53 -11.60 3.07
CA ALA A 6 -14.93 -10.97 1.92
C ALA A 6 -13.43 -10.87 2.21
N PHE A 7 -12.63 -11.71 1.57
CA PHE A 7 -11.20 -11.50 1.48
C PHE A 7 -10.99 -10.32 0.53
N ALA A 8 -11.15 -9.09 1.05
CA ALA A 8 -10.46 -7.98 0.44
C ALA A 8 -8.98 -8.37 0.49
N LEU A 9 -8.28 -8.30 -0.63
CA LEU A 9 -6.85 -8.58 -0.75
C LEU A 9 -6.03 -7.52 -0.01
N THR A 10 -6.14 -7.53 1.30
CA THR A 10 -5.18 -7.15 2.29
C THR A 10 -5.19 -8.28 3.31
N ALA A 11 -4.81 -9.47 2.86
CA ALA A 11 -4.52 -10.56 3.76
C ALA A 11 -3.28 -10.18 4.55
N GLY A 12 -3.48 -9.87 5.75
CA GLY A 12 -2.39 -9.75 6.65
C GLY A 12 -2.52 -8.59 7.60
N LEU A 13 -3.01 -8.90 8.78
CA LEU A 13 -2.72 -8.21 10.03
C LEU A 13 -2.75 -6.68 9.97
N SER A 14 -3.65 -6.14 10.77
CA SER A 14 -3.72 -4.75 11.22
C SER A 14 -2.40 -4.24 11.83
N LEU A 15 -1.34 -4.20 11.07
CA LEU A 15 -0.09 -3.54 11.41
C LEU A 15 0.17 -2.52 10.30
N SER A 16 -0.18 -1.27 10.62
CA SER A 16 0.08 -0.07 9.83
C SER A 16 -0.29 -0.17 8.34
N LEU A 17 -1.54 0.08 8.01
CA LEU A 17 -2.03 0.35 6.63
C LEU A 17 -1.21 1.44 5.88
N PHE A 18 -0.29 2.13 6.58
CA PHE A 18 0.54 3.20 6.01
C PHE A 18 1.88 2.71 5.43
N ALA A 19 2.48 1.65 5.97
CA ALA A 19 3.80 1.23 5.49
C ALA A 19 3.74 0.69 4.05
N ALA A 20 2.75 -0.14 3.72
CA ALA A 20 2.57 -0.68 2.36
C ALA A 20 2.17 0.38 1.33
N ASP A 21 1.53 1.48 1.76
CA ASP A 21 1.05 2.56 0.89
C ASP A 21 2.01 3.74 0.77
N ILE A 22 3.09 3.78 1.56
CA ILE A 22 3.99 4.96 1.58
C ILE A 22 4.65 5.22 0.23
N PHE A 23 4.94 4.16 -0.54
CA PHE A 23 5.55 4.28 -1.85
C PHE A 23 4.62 4.86 -2.93
N LYS A 24 3.31 5.00 -2.65
CA LYS A 24 2.40 5.81 -3.48
C LYS A 24 2.72 7.30 -3.39
N TYR A 25 3.25 7.75 -2.25
CA TYR A 25 3.56 9.15 -1.97
C TYR A 25 5.05 9.47 -2.04
N ALA A 26 5.89 8.47 -1.87
CA ALA A 26 7.35 8.55 -1.96
C ALA A 26 7.88 7.38 -2.80
N PRO A 27 7.75 7.43 -4.14
CA PRO A 27 8.09 6.33 -5.02
C PRO A 27 9.55 5.89 -4.90
N ILE A 28 9.79 4.58 -5.06
CA ILE A 28 11.13 4.01 -5.07
C ILE A 28 11.90 4.52 -6.28
N SER A 29 13.15 4.93 -6.05
CA SER A 29 14.06 5.49 -7.05
C SER A 29 15.28 4.59 -7.28
N GLY A 30 15.84 4.65 -8.50
CA GLY A 30 17.02 3.91 -8.90
C GLY A 30 16.73 2.45 -9.29
N ASN A 31 17.79 1.75 -9.69
CA ASN A 31 17.70 0.36 -10.13
C ASN A 31 17.73 -0.57 -8.92
N VAL A 32 16.58 -0.72 -8.27
CA VAL A 32 16.42 -1.61 -7.12
C VAL A 32 16.29 -3.05 -7.61
N LYS A 33 17.14 -3.93 -7.10
CA LYS A 33 17.08 -5.39 -7.32
C LYS A 33 16.15 -6.07 -6.31
N ALA A 34 16.21 -5.62 -5.06
CA ALA A 34 15.38 -6.10 -3.97
C ALA A 34 15.27 -5.05 -2.87
N TYR A 35 14.24 -5.13 -2.06
CA TYR A 35 14.24 -4.48 -0.75
C TYR A 35 13.54 -5.34 0.29
N THR A 36 13.92 -5.14 1.54
CA THR A 36 13.27 -5.76 2.69
C THR A 36 12.66 -4.70 3.57
N GLU A 37 11.36 -4.79 3.81
CA GLU A 37 10.65 -4.07 4.86
C GLU A 37 10.74 -4.88 6.15
N THR A 38 11.15 -4.26 7.24
CA THR A 38 11.12 -4.84 8.59
C THR A 38 10.16 -4.04 9.46
N ASN A 39 9.09 -4.68 9.90
CA ASN A 39 8.10 -4.10 10.80
C ASN A 39 8.47 -4.37 12.25
N PHE A 40 8.22 -3.40 13.13
CA PHE A 40 8.56 -3.49 14.54
C PHE A 40 7.34 -3.34 15.43
N THR A 41 7.20 -4.22 16.40
CA THR A 41 6.33 -4.01 17.56
C THR A 41 7.02 -3.05 18.54
N ILE A 42 6.28 -2.06 18.99
CA ILE A 42 6.75 -1.04 19.92
C ILE A 42 6.15 -1.31 21.30
N ALA A 43 6.99 -1.32 22.32
CA ALA A 43 6.56 -1.47 23.71
C ALA A 43 7.33 -0.51 24.63
N THR A 44 6.64 0.10 25.57
CA THR A 44 7.28 0.91 26.62
C THR A 44 7.21 0.16 27.95
N ARG A 45 8.35 -0.06 28.57
CA ARG A 45 8.47 -0.70 29.91
C ARG A 45 9.34 0.18 30.79
N PHE A 46 8.82 0.56 31.94
CA PHE A 46 9.54 1.40 32.91
C PHE A 46 10.12 2.69 32.28
N GLY A 47 9.37 3.33 31.37
CA GLY A 47 9.81 4.55 30.69
C GLY A 47 10.82 4.34 29.56
N THR A 48 11.28 3.09 29.33
CA THR A 48 12.20 2.74 28.23
C THR A 48 11.42 2.19 27.06
N LEU A 49 11.72 2.71 25.85
CA LEU A 49 11.14 2.24 24.60
C LEU A 49 11.90 1.02 24.09
N TYR A 50 11.17 -0.05 23.84
CA TYR A 50 11.67 -1.27 23.20
C TYR A 50 11.04 -1.43 21.83
N ARG A 51 11.85 -1.81 20.84
CA ARG A 51 11.41 -2.18 19.50
C ARG A 51 11.85 -3.61 19.20
N THR A 52 10.93 -4.43 18.75
CA THR A 52 11.19 -5.84 18.43
C THR A 52 10.70 -6.12 17.02
N PRO A 53 11.54 -6.64 16.10
CA PRO A 53 11.08 -7.04 14.77
C PRO A 53 9.91 -8.03 14.89
N SER A 54 8.85 -7.80 14.13
CA SER A 54 7.61 -8.61 14.17
C SER A 54 7.37 -9.37 12.87
N LEU A 55 7.66 -8.74 11.75
CA LEU A 55 7.47 -9.29 10.41
C LEU A 55 8.51 -8.66 9.47
N LYS A 56 8.97 -9.43 8.49
CA LYS A 56 9.72 -8.91 7.35
C LYS A 56 8.97 -9.22 6.05
N ILE A 57 9.04 -8.32 5.08
CA ILE A 57 8.54 -8.53 3.73
C ILE A 57 9.68 -8.23 2.77
N MET A 58 10.07 -9.23 1.97
CA MET A 58 11.12 -9.08 0.98
C MET A 58 10.50 -9.00 -0.41
N HIS A 59 10.90 -8.00 -1.18
CA HIS A 59 10.45 -7.76 -2.55
C HIS A 59 11.62 -7.93 -3.51
N ILE A 60 11.42 -8.64 -4.62
CA ILE A 60 12.43 -8.92 -5.64
C ILE A 60 11.96 -8.41 -6.99
N TYR A 61 12.85 -7.73 -7.69
CA TYR A 61 12.58 -7.09 -8.98
C TYR A 61 13.45 -7.69 -10.09
N ASP A 62 12.92 -7.72 -11.31
CA ASP A 62 13.68 -8.04 -12.50
C ASP A 62 14.54 -6.84 -12.96
N SER A 63 15.32 -7.04 -14.02
CA SER A 63 16.16 -5.99 -14.63
C SER A 63 15.38 -4.83 -15.24
N ASN A 64 14.07 -4.96 -15.42
CA ASN A 64 13.17 -3.92 -15.92
C ASN A 64 12.45 -3.16 -14.79
N GLY A 65 12.78 -3.49 -13.53
CA GLY A 65 12.15 -2.89 -12.34
C GLY A 65 10.74 -3.40 -12.04
N LYS A 66 10.38 -4.59 -12.55
CA LYS A 66 9.11 -5.24 -12.25
C LYS A 66 9.28 -6.21 -11.09
N GLU A 67 8.37 -6.15 -10.13
CA GLU A 67 8.35 -7.07 -9.00
C GLU A 67 8.01 -8.48 -9.47
N THR A 68 8.94 -9.41 -9.31
CA THR A 68 8.76 -10.82 -9.69
C THR A 68 8.30 -11.69 -8.54
N SER A 69 8.63 -11.30 -7.31
CA SER A 69 8.11 -11.96 -6.12
C SER A 69 8.15 -11.07 -4.89
N SER A 70 7.27 -11.36 -3.94
CA SER A 70 7.37 -10.87 -2.56
C SER A 70 7.18 -12.02 -1.59
N SER A 71 7.91 -11.99 -0.46
CA SER A 71 7.84 -13.04 0.57
C SER A 71 7.65 -12.43 1.93
N GLU A 72 6.68 -12.95 2.68
CA GLU A 72 6.58 -12.70 4.12
C GLU A 72 7.52 -13.64 4.87
N LEU A 73 8.29 -13.08 5.81
CA LEU A 73 9.25 -13.81 6.61
C LEU A 73 9.04 -13.50 8.10
N THR A 74 9.36 -14.50 8.92
CA THR A 74 9.52 -14.27 10.36
C THR A 74 10.68 -13.30 10.62
N PRO A 75 10.80 -12.73 11.84
CA PRO A 75 11.96 -11.91 12.21
C PRO A 75 13.32 -12.64 12.07
N LYS A 76 13.30 -13.97 12.03
CA LYS A 76 14.48 -14.83 11.87
C LYS A 76 14.68 -15.34 10.42
N ASP A 77 14.07 -14.67 9.47
CA ASP A 77 14.18 -14.92 8.01
C ASP A 77 13.61 -16.29 7.55
N ALA A 78 12.77 -16.94 8.36
CA ALA A 78 12.03 -18.10 7.88
C ALA A 78 10.83 -17.64 7.04
N VAL A 79 10.71 -18.17 5.81
CA VAL A 79 9.62 -17.84 4.89
C VAL A 79 8.29 -18.37 5.44
N LEU A 80 7.27 -17.52 5.44
CA LEU A 80 5.89 -17.86 5.79
C LEU A 80 5.07 -18.13 4.53
N ASN A 81 5.15 -17.23 3.56
CA ASN A 81 4.53 -17.37 2.25
C ASN A 81 5.32 -16.58 1.19
N THR A 82 5.07 -16.90 -0.07
CA THR A 82 5.66 -16.20 -1.21
C THR A 82 4.58 -15.94 -2.26
N ILE A 83 4.53 -14.71 -2.76
CA ILE A 83 3.75 -14.32 -3.93
C ILE A 83 4.69 -14.27 -5.12
N SER A 84 4.46 -15.08 -6.13
CA SER A 84 5.11 -15.01 -7.42
C SER A 84 4.26 -14.21 -8.38
N THR A 85 4.90 -13.34 -9.18
CA THR A 85 4.23 -12.41 -10.09
C THR A 85 4.67 -12.69 -11.52
N THR A 86 3.71 -12.86 -12.44
CA THR A 86 3.94 -13.14 -13.84
C THR A 86 3.42 -12.01 -14.72
N TYR A 87 4.19 -11.68 -15.76
CA TYR A 87 3.86 -10.63 -16.72
C TYR A 87 3.76 -11.21 -18.15
N ASP A 88 2.92 -10.61 -18.98
CA ASP A 88 2.88 -10.91 -20.41
C ASP A 88 4.04 -10.24 -21.17
N THR A 89 4.13 -10.49 -22.48
CA THR A 89 5.16 -9.89 -23.34
C THR A 89 5.04 -8.38 -23.51
N ALA A 90 3.85 -7.81 -23.26
CA ALA A 90 3.63 -6.36 -23.24
C ALA A 90 3.97 -5.75 -21.89
N GLY A 91 4.26 -6.58 -20.89
CA GLY A 91 4.63 -6.16 -19.55
C GLY A 91 3.46 -5.92 -18.63
N ASN A 92 2.26 -6.40 -18.95
CA ASN A 92 1.12 -6.35 -18.06
C ASN A 92 1.20 -7.51 -17.06
N LEU A 93 0.83 -7.24 -15.81
CA LEU A 93 0.68 -8.23 -14.76
C LEU A 93 -0.47 -9.18 -15.09
N VAL A 94 -0.23 -10.47 -15.34
CA VAL A 94 -1.27 -11.42 -15.74
C VAL A 94 -1.63 -12.43 -14.66
N GLU A 95 -0.71 -12.70 -13.74
CA GLU A 95 -0.96 -13.63 -12.62
C GLU A 95 -0.15 -13.26 -11.38
N GLN A 96 -0.76 -13.44 -10.22
CA GLN A 96 -0.10 -13.53 -8.92
C GLN A 96 -0.51 -14.84 -8.25
N HIS A 97 0.46 -15.54 -7.72
CA HIS A 97 0.27 -16.86 -7.10
C HIS A 97 0.95 -16.90 -5.73
N CYS A 98 0.16 -17.02 -4.68
CA CYS A 98 0.64 -17.13 -3.31
C CYS A 98 0.75 -18.59 -2.89
N THR A 99 1.93 -18.97 -2.38
CA THR A 99 2.20 -20.29 -1.82
C THR A 99 2.70 -20.18 -0.38
N ASN A 100 2.44 -21.20 0.45
CA ASN A 100 3.07 -21.35 1.76
C ASN A 100 4.52 -21.83 1.60
N ASN A 101 5.23 -22.00 2.73
CA ASN A 101 6.62 -22.51 2.77
C ASN A 101 6.77 -23.94 2.24
N ASP A 102 5.69 -24.73 2.17
CA ASP A 102 5.69 -26.10 1.63
C ASP A 102 5.38 -26.12 0.12
N GLY A 103 5.17 -24.94 -0.51
CA GLY A 103 4.84 -24.79 -1.91
C GLY A 103 3.35 -25.01 -2.24
N GLU A 104 2.49 -25.16 -1.24
CA GLU A 104 1.06 -25.31 -1.45
C GLU A 104 0.40 -23.97 -1.75
N THR A 105 -0.50 -23.95 -2.72
CA THR A 105 -1.28 -22.76 -3.06
C THR A 105 -2.13 -22.28 -1.90
N ILE A 106 -2.01 -20.98 -1.57
CA ILE A 106 -2.92 -20.28 -0.65
C ILE A 106 -4.03 -19.61 -1.44
N TRP A 107 -3.66 -18.85 -2.48
CA TRP A 107 -4.58 -18.18 -3.40
C TRP A 107 -3.90 -17.90 -4.74
N LYS A 108 -4.70 -17.59 -5.75
CA LYS A 108 -4.24 -17.15 -7.07
C LYS A 108 -5.12 -16.03 -7.60
N ASN A 109 -4.50 -15.02 -8.21
CA ASN A 109 -5.18 -13.95 -8.93
C ASN A 109 -4.76 -13.96 -10.39
N THR A 110 -5.72 -13.67 -11.27
CA THR A 110 -5.45 -13.50 -12.71
C THR A 110 -6.02 -12.16 -13.18
N TYR A 111 -5.39 -11.59 -14.20
CA TYR A 111 -5.74 -10.28 -14.70
C TYR A 111 -5.87 -10.30 -16.23
N ALA A 112 -6.89 -9.63 -16.76
CA ALA A 112 -7.07 -9.50 -18.20
C ALA A 112 -7.02 -8.02 -18.62
N TYR A 113 -6.50 -7.79 -19.82
CA TYR A 113 -6.29 -6.46 -20.37
C TYR A 113 -6.94 -6.34 -21.74
N LYS A 114 -7.39 -5.12 -22.06
CA LYS A 114 -7.86 -4.73 -23.38
C LYS A 114 -7.25 -3.38 -23.72
N ASN A 115 -6.53 -3.29 -24.84
CA ASN A 115 -5.83 -2.08 -25.27
C ASN A 115 -4.85 -1.53 -24.20
N GLY A 116 -4.18 -2.40 -23.45
CA GLY A 116 -3.25 -2.03 -22.37
C GLY A 116 -3.94 -1.61 -21.04
N LEU A 117 -5.27 -1.57 -21.00
CA LEU A 117 -6.02 -1.26 -19.78
C LEU A 117 -6.51 -2.56 -19.12
N LYS A 118 -6.33 -2.69 -17.80
CA LYS A 118 -6.83 -3.82 -17.02
C LYS A 118 -8.34 -3.76 -16.96
N VAL A 119 -9.02 -4.79 -17.50
CA VAL A 119 -10.49 -4.82 -17.57
C VAL A 119 -11.11 -5.84 -16.62
N ASP A 120 -10.31 -6.78 -16.10
CA ASP A 120 -10.76 -7.86 -15.25
C ASP A 120 -9.67 -8.28 -14.26
N ALA A 121 -10.06 -8.62 -13.05
CA ALA A 121 -9.26 -9.34 -12.08
C ALA A 121 -10.10 -10.43 -11.44
N SER A 122 -9.61 -11.66 -11.41
CA SER A 122 -10.29 -12.81 -10.83
C SER A 122 -9.44 -13.40 -9.71
N GLU A 123 -10.05 -13.65 -8.56
CA GLU A 123 -9.43 -14.18 -7.35
C GLU A 123 -9.90 -15.62 -7.11
N PHE A 124 -8.97 -16.53 -6.86
CA PHE A 124 -9.23 -17.94 -6.66
C PHE A 124 -8.68 -18.40 -5.30
N ASP A 125 -9.44 -19.25 -4.62
CA ASP A 125 -8.99 -19.92 -3.40
C ASP A 125 -7.94 -21.02 -3.69
N ARG A 126 -7.44 -21.65 -2.63
CA ARG A 126 -6.46 -22.75 -2.70
C ARG A 126 -6.96 -23.97 -3.49
N LYS A 127 -8.28 -24.11 -3.71
CA LYS A 127 -8.88 -25.21 -4.47
C LYS A 127 -9.15 -24.84 -5.92
N GLY A 128 -8.88 -23.58 -6.30
CA GLY A 128 -9.16 -23.04 -7.62
C GLY A 128 -10.62 -22.61 -7.81
N ASN A 129 -11.40 -22.46 -6.74
CA ASN A 129 -12.74 -21.88 -6.84
C ASN A 129 -12.64 -20.37 -6.95
N LEU A 130 -13.46 -19.78 -7.83
CA LEU A 130 -13.59 -18.34 -7.96
C LEU A 130 -14.18 -17.74 -6.68
N CYS A 131 -13.46 -16.86 -6.02
CA CYS A 131 -13.89 -16.15 -4.81
C CYS A 131 -14.48 -14.78 -5.13
N ALA A 132 -13.82 -14.05 -6.02
CA ALA A 132 -14.25 -12.73 -6.43
C ALA A 132 -13.79 -12.42 -7.87
N ARG A 133 -14.52 -11.52 -8.53
CA ARG A 133 -14.18 -10.97 -9.84
C ARG A 133 -14.43 -9.49 -9.85
N THR A 134 -13.41 -8.71 -10.18
CA THR A 134 -13.49 -7.24 -10.29
C THR A 134 -13.46 -6.82 -11.75
N ILE A 135 -14.42 -6.02 -12.15
CA ILE A 135 -14.53 -5.41 -13.49
C ILE A 135 -14.11 -3.95 -13.39
N TYR A 136 -13.30 -3.51 -14.35
CA TYR A 136 -12.75 -2.17 -14.44
C TYR A 136 -13.34 -1.43 -15.65
N THR A 137 -13.89 -0.23 -15.44
CA THR A 137 -14.46 0.59 -16.49
C THR A 137 -13.68 1.89 -16.62
N TYR A 138 -13.44 2.30 -17.85
CA TYR A 138 -12.63 3.47 -18.19
C TYR A 138 -13.38 4.46 -19.06
N GLU A 139 -13.15 5.76 -18.82
CA GLU A 139 -13.54 6.86 -19.69
C GLU A 139 -12.29 7.67 -20.03
N ASN A 140 -12.02 7.91 -21.32
CA ASN A 140 -10.82 8.63 -21.79
C ASN A 140 -9.50 8.06 -21.21
N ASN A 141 -9.39 6.74 -21.08
CA ASN A 141 -8.29 5.99 -20.44
C ASN A 141 -8.12 6.25 -18.92
N LEU A 142 -9.04 6.95 -18.27
CA LEU A 142 -9.09 7.09 -16.82
C LEU A 142 -10.04 6.04 -16.24
N LEU A 143 -9.62 5.36 -15.18
CA LEU A 143 -10.43 4.38 -14.46
C LEU A 143 -11.55 5.09 -13.71
N VAL A 144 -12.82 4.87 -14.10
CA VAL A 144 -13.96 5.56 -13.46
C VAL A 144 -14.74 4.66 -12.51
N ASP A 145 -14.65 3.33 -12.69
CA ASP A 145 -15.43 2.36 -11.91
C ASP A 145 -14.65 1.06 -11.70
N GLU A 146 -14.65 0.56 -10.48
CA GLU A 146 -14.30 -0.81 -10.14
C GLU A 146 -15.50 -1.44 -9.45
N SER A 147 -16.00 -2.55 -9.97
CA SER A 147 -17.11 -3.29 -9.38
C SER A 147 -16.70 -4.74 -9.13
N SER A 148 -16.73 -5.18 -7.88
CA SER A 148 -16.35 -6.53 -7.48
C SER A 148 -17.58 -7.38 -7.17
N TYR A 149 -17.56 -8.60 -7.66
CA TYR A 149 -18.63 -9.59 -7.54
C TYR A 149 -18.08 -10.87 -6.90
N ASP A 150 -18.89 -11.57 -6.13
CA ASP A 150 -18.52 -12.89 -5.60
C ASP A 150 -18.55 -13.97 -6.70
N GLY A 151 -18.20 -15.22 -6.33
CA GLY A 151 -18.19 -16.35 -7.24
C GLY A 151 -19.58 -16.72 -7.81
N GLU A 152 -20.67 -16.24 -7.22
CA GLU A 152 -22.06 -16.43 -7.66
C GLU A 152 -22.57 -15.24 -8.50
N GLY A 153 -21.76 -14.15 -8.61
CA GLY A 153 -22.08 -12.96 -9.40
C GLY A 153 -22.83 -11.89 -8.62
N ALA A 154 -22.94 -11.99 -7.30
CA ALA A 154 -23.52 -10.92 -6.47
C ALA A 154 -22.48 -9.82 -6.22
N LEU A 155 -22.91 -8.55 -6.31
CA LEU A 155 -22.05 -7.40 -6.04
C LEU A 155 -21.53 -7.46 -4.59
N ILE A 156 -20.21 -7.32 -4.40
CA ILE A 156 -19.58 -7.23 -3.08
C ILE A 156 -19.34 -5.77 -2.69
N TRP A 157 -18.77 -4.98 -3.61
CA TRP A 157 -18.50 -3.56 -3.45
C TRP A 157 -18.33 -2.87 -4.81
N LYS A 158 -18.40 -1.55 -4.80
CA LYS A 158 -18.16 -0.71 -5.97
C LYS A 158 -17.33 0.51 -5.56
N ILE A 159 -16.37 0.90 -6.40
CA ILE A 159 -15.55 2.11 -6.24
C ILE A 159 -15.74 3.00 -7.46
N ILE A 160 -15.97 4.29 -7.23
CA ILE A 160 -16.09 5.31 -8.27
C ILE A 160 -15.00 6.35 -8.09
N TYR A 161 -14.32 6.68 -9.18
CA TYR A 161 -13.23 7.65 -9.25
C TYR A 161 -13.70 8.92 -9.98
N LYS A 162 -13.24 10.08 -9.47
CA LYS A 162 -13.38 11.36 -10.17
C LYS A 162 -12.02 12.01 -10.34
N TYR A 163 -11.89 12.78 -11.40
CA TYR A 163 -10.65 13.41 -11.82
C TYR A 163 -10.84 14.90 -12.07
N ASP A 164 -9.76 15.66 -11.95
CA ASP A 164 -9.70 17.02 -12.43
C ASP A 164 -9.36 17.06 -13.94
N GLU A 165 -9.30 18.25 -14.50
CA GLU A 165 -8.94 18.50 -15.92
C GLU A 165 -7.53 18.06 -16.30
N ASN A 166 -6.64 17.88 -15.30
CA ASN A 166 -5.28 17.37 -15.50
C ASN A 166 -5.19 15.84 -15.35
N GLY A 167 -6.31 15.13 -15.14
CA GLY A 167 -6.36 13.70 -14.93
C GLY A 167 -5.92 13.24 -13.54
N ARG A 168 -5.82 14.15 -12.54
CA ARG A 168 -5.49 13.80 -11.16
C ARG A 168 -6.76 13.40 -10.42
N THR A 169 -6.70 12.34 -9.65
CA THR A 169 -7.84 11.85 -8.85
C THR A 169 -8.27 12.90 -7.83
N THR A 170 -9.51 13.37 -7.89
CA THR A 170 -10.08 14.31 -6.91
C THR A 170 -10.92 13.63 -5.85
N SER A 171 -11.57 12.50 -6.18
CA SER A 171 -12.27 11.70 -5.17
C SER A 171 -12.33 10.23 -5.52
N VAL A 172 -12.39 9.41 -4.48
CA VAL A 172 -12.67 7.96 -4.53
C VAL A 172 -13.83 7.70 -3.59
N SER A 173 -14.94 7.19 -4.13
CA SER A 173 -16.15 6.85 -3.38
C SER A 173 -16.34 5.34 -3.37
N GLU A 174 -16.43 4.75 -2.18
CA GLU A 174 -16.66 3.31 -1.99
C GLU A 174 -18.12 3.07 -1.59
N TYR A 175 -18.75 2.09 -2.22
CA TYR A 175 -20.16 1.75 -2.02
C TYR A 175 -20.32 0.31 -1.60
N ASN A 176 -21.26 0.09 -0.68
CA ASN A 176 -21.76 -1.23 -0.31
C ASN A 176 -22.61 -1.86 -1.43
N PRO A 177 -22.92 -3.17 -1.37
CA PRO A 177 -23.77 -3.85 -2.33
C PRO A 177 -25.18 -3.23 -2.51
N ASP A 178 -25.70 -2.62 -1.45
CA ASP A 178 -27.01 -1.94 -1.46
C ASP A 178 -27.00 -0.53 -2.06
N GLY A 179 -25.82 -0.08 -2.54
CA GLY A 179 -25.62 1.24 -3.10
C GLY A 179 -25.38 2.36 -2.08
N SER A 180 -25.37 2.05 -0.78
CA SER A 180 -25.02 3.02 0.24
C SER A 180 -23.52 3.35 0.21
N LEU A 181 -23.17 4.64 0.41
CA LEU A 181 -21.78 5.09 0.50
C LEU A 181 -21.13 4.50 1.75
N SER A 182 -20.05 3.73 1.58
CA SER A 182 -19.25 3.15 2.65
C SER A 182 -18.14 4.11 3.11
N ALA A 183 -17.39 4.64 2.14
CA ALA A 183 -16.30 5.58 2.42
C ALA A 183 -16.15 6.61 1.30
N LEU A 184 -15.62 7.78 1.63
CA LEU A 184 -15.23 8.82 0.69
C LEU A 184 -13.81 9.29 1.01
N THR A 185 -12.98 9.34 -0.01
CA THR A 185 -11.64 9.94 0.05
C THR A 185 -11.56 11.06 -0.97
N GLU A 186 -11.18 12.26 -0.54
CA GLU A 186 -10.99 13.44 -1.38
C GLU A 186 -9.53 13.88 -1.35
N TYR A 187 -8.99 14.23 -2.50
CA TYR A 187 -7.59 14.60 -2.70
C TYR A 187 -7.46 16.06 -3.08
N PHE A 188 -6.55 16.76 -2.43
CA PHE A 188 -6.23 18.16 -2.69
C PHE A 188 -4.75 18.25 -3.06
N TYR A 189 -4.44 19.11 -4.03
CA TYR A 189 -3.10 19.19 -4.62
C TYR A 189 -2.53 20.60 -4.46
N THR A 190 -1.21 20.68 -4.30
CA THR A 190 -0.45 21.93 -4.39
C THR A 190 -0.46 22.44 -5.83
N GLU A 191 -0.05 23.69 -6.03
CA GLU A 191 0.15 24.26 -7.38
C GLU A 191 1.17 23.46 -8.21
N SER A 192 2.17 22.85 -7.57
CA SER A 192 3.16 21.99 -8.22
C SER A 192 2.63 20.60 -8.58
N GLY A 193 1.38 20.25 -8.19
CA GLY A 193 0.76 18.94 -8.45
C GLY A 193 1.06 17.86 -7.42
N ALA A 194 1.83 18.14 -6.37
CA ALA A 194 1.98 17.22 -5.25
C ALA A 194 0.70 17.17 -4.40
N ILE A 195 0.45 16.06 -3.70
CA ILE A 195 -0.67 15.96 -2.77
C ILE A 195 -0.42 16.91 -1.59
N ASP A 196 -1.34 17.86 -1.38
CA ASP A 196 -1.35 18.75 -0.22
C ASP A 196 -2.03 18.09 0.97
N SER A 197 -3.25 17.61 0.74
CA SER A 197 -4.03 16.95 1.78
C SER A 197 -5.00 15.93 1.22
N ILE A 198 -5.47 15.04 2.10
CA ILE A 198 -6.49 14.02 1.83
C ILE A 198 -7.53 14.11 2.95
N ALA A 199 -8.81 14.26 2.58
CA ALA A 199 -9.93 14.11 3.50
C ALA A 199 -10.52 12.70 3.37
N LYS A 200 -10.78 12.04 4.50
CA LYS A 200 -11.38 10.70 4.55
C LYS A 200 -12.62 10.69 5.42
N LEU A 201 -13.69 10.13 4.91
CA LEU A 201 -14.92 9.82 5.62
C LEU A 201 -15.15 8.31 5.58
N ASP A 202 -15.29 7.69 6.73
CA ASP A 202 -15.75 6.33 6.90
C ASP A 202 -17.21 6.40 7.42
N ASN A 203 -18.16 6.07 6.57
CA ASN A 203 -19.58 6.18 6.92
C ASN A 203 -20.04 5.09 7.90
N PHE A 204 -19.36 3.96 7.97
CA PHE A 204 -19.69 2.90 8.91
C PHE A 204 -19.42 3.31 10.35
N THR A 205 -18.27 3.96 10.60
CA THR A 205 -17.88 4.46 11.92
C THR A 205 -18.26 5.91 12.15
N GLY A 206 -18.67 6.65 11.10
CA GLY A 206 -18.87 8.09 11.12
C GLY A 206 -17.57 8.89 11.35
N LYS A 207 -16.41 8.22 11.26
CA LYS A 207 -15.11 8.82 11.51
C LYS A 207 -14.69 9.68 10.31
N GLN A 208 -14.35 10.93 10.58
CA GLN A 208 -13.75 11.84 9.62
C GLN A 208 -12.32 12.15 10.04
N THR A 209 -11.41 12.08 9.08
CA THR A 209 -10.00 12.44 9.26
C THR A 209 -9.49 13.22 8.07
N SER A 210 -8.49 14.05 8.29
CA SER A 210 -7.72 14.65 7.20
C SER A 210 -6.23 14.42 7.41
N LEU A 211 -5.53 14.15 6.30
CA LEU A 211 -4.09 13.96 6.25
C LEU A 211 -3.49 15.18 5.56
N VAL A 212 -2.48 15.79 6.15
CA VAL A 212 -1.74 16.92 5.57
C VAL A 212 -0.32 16.47 5.33
N PHE A 213 0.16 16.69 4.09
CA PHE A 213 1.46 16.26 3.61
C PHE A 213 2.46 17.41 3.70
N ARG A 214 3.62 17.16 4.30
CA ARG A 214 4.66 18.17 4.50
C ARG A 214 5.94 17.74 3.78
N TYR A 215 6.34 18.56 2.84
CA TYR A 215 7.52 18.34 2.01
C TYR A 215 8.69 19.18 2.50
N GLY A 216 9.89 18.63 2.37
CA GLY A 216 11.14 19.38 2.56
C GLY A 216 11.43 20.31 1.40
N THR A 217 12.46 21.13 1.55
CA THR A 217 12.90 22.09 0.51
C THR A 217 13.36 21.43 -0.79
N ASN A 218 13.72 20.15 -0.73
CA ASN A 218 14.10 19.33 -1.88
C ASN A 218 12.90 18.59 -2.52
N GLY A 219 11.66 18.88 -2.06
CA GLY A 219 10.43 18.23 -2.55
C GLY A 219 10.17 16.81 -2.00
N THR A 220 11.00 16.28 -1.09
CA THR A 220 10.73 14.97 -0.47
C THR A 220 9.64 15.09 0.60
N LEU A 221 8.77 14.10 0.69
CA LEU A 221 7.74 14.00 1.71
C LEU A 221 8.39 13.64 3.07
N ASN A 222 8.36 14.55 4.04
CA ASN A 222 8.99 14.34 5.34
C ASN A 222 8.00 13.88 6.43
N GLU A 223 6.76 14.35 6.33
CA GLU A 223 5.76 14.09 7.36
C GLU A 223 4.35 14.04 6.77
N ILE A 224 3.51 13.15 7.29
CA ILE A 224 2.06 13.16 7.12
C ILE A 224 1.45 13.36 8.51
N THR A 225 0.68 14.43 8.68
CA THR A 225 -0.03 14.71 9.92
C THR A 225 -1.51 14.37 9.75
N THR A 226 -2.07 13.54 10.63
CA THR A 226 -3.50 13.19 10.62
C THR A 226 -4.25 14.00 11.67
N TYR A 227 -5.34 14.61 11.24
CA TYR A 227 -6.25 15.40 12.08
C TYR A 227 -7.61 14.69 12.20
N ASN A 228 -8.26 14.83 13.36
CA ASN A 228 -9.66 14.48 13.55
C ASN A 228 -10.60 15.61 13.05
N VAL A 229 -11.91 15.38 13.14
CA VAL A 229 -12.96 16.36 12.75
C VAL A 229 -12.85 17.68 13.51
N SER A 230 -12.35 17.67 14.74
CA SER A 230 -12.12 18.86 15.56
C SER A 230 -10.80 19.58 15.25
N LYS A 231 -10.12 19.21 14.14
CA LYS A 231 -8.81 19.72 13.72
C LYS A 231 -7.69 19.52 14.74
N GLN A 232 -7.83 18.54 15.61
CA GLN A 232 -6.75 18.15 16.53
C GLN A 232 -5.87 17.12 15.84
N VAL A 233 -4.55 17.25 16.02
CA VAL A 233 -3.59 16.25 15.55
C VAL A 233 -3.78 14.97 16.38
N ILE A 234 -4.02 13.85 15.71
CA ILE A 234 -4.17 12.54 16.34
C ILE A 234 -3.06 11.56 15.98
N LYS A 235 -2.36 11.79 14.83
CA LYS A 235 -1.25 10.95 14.41
C LYS A 235 -0.23 11.77 13.62
N ARG A 236 1.04 11.38 13.71
CA ARG A 236 2.14 11.88 12.88
C ARG A 236 2.91 10.71 12.30
N THR A 237 3.11 10.71 11.00
CA THR A 237 3.95 9.74 10.27
C THR A 237 5.18 10.45 9.76
N LEU A 238 6.37 10.06 10.22
CA LEU A 238 7.64 10.67 9.86
C LEU A 238 8.42 9.72 8.94
N LEU A 239 8.97 10.28 7.85
CA LEU A 239 9.77 9.57 6.87
C LEU A 239 11.24 9.97 6.98
N LYS A 240 12.13 8.99 6.84
CA LYS A 240 13.57 9.21 6.64
C LYS A 240 14.00 8.51 5.36
N TYR A 241 15.05 9.03 4.75
CA TYR A 241 15.54 8.61 3.45
C TYR A 241 16.99 8.14 3.53
N ASP A 242 17.34 7.20 2.66
CA ASP A 242 18.71 6.80 2.43
C ASP A 242 19.47 7.84 1.54
N ALA A 243 20.75 7.59 1.29
CA ALA A 243 21.57 8.46 0.45
C ALA A 243 21.15 8.47 -1.04
N LYS A 244 20.32 7.51 -1.49
CA LYS A 244 19.79 7.41 -2.85
C LYS A 244 18.40 8.02 -2.99
N GLY A 245 17.84 8.55 -1.89
CA GLY A 245 16.54 9.21 -1.87
C GLY A 245 15.35 8.25 -1.68
N ASN A 246 15.58 7.00 -1.30
CA ASN A 246 14.52 6.06 -0.96
C ASN A 246 14.16 6.12 0.52
N VAL A 247 12.88 5.97 0.84
CA VAL A 247 12.43 5.90 2.23
C VAL A 247 13.09 4.68 2.89
N ASN A 248 13.94 4.92 3.89
CA ASN A 248 14.57 3.85 4.64
C ASN A 248 13.94 3.63 6.02
N LYS A 249 13.07 4.55 6.46
CA LYS A 249 12.36 4.41 7.74
C LYS A 249 11.07 5.21 7.75
N VAL A 250 10.02 4.58 8.24
CA VAL A 250 8.74 5.20 8.59
C VAL A 250 8.51 5.02 10.09
N SER A 251 8.09 6.09 10.78
CA SER A 251 7.76 6.06 12.21
C SER A 251 6.41 6.70 12.42
N GLU A 252 5.49 5.99 13.06
CA GLU A 252 4.15 6.50 13.38
C GLU A 252 4.04 6.81 14.87
N TYR A 253 3.50 7.98 15.16
CA TYR A 253 3.27 8.46 16.51
C TYR A 253 1.79 8.77 16.70
N ASP A 254 1.17 8.22 17.72
CA ASP A 254 -0.10 8.73 18.21
C ASP A 254 0.15 9.98 19.03
N VAL A 255 -0.72 10.97 18.84
CA VAL A 255 -0.64 12.26 19.52
C VAL A 255 -1.77 12.32 20.54
N ALA A 256 -1.42 12.44 21.81
CA ALA A 256 -2.35 12.50 22.91
C ALA A 256 -2.00 13.62 23.90
N GLU A 257 -3.02 14.14 24.56
CA GLU A 257 -2.82 15.06 25.68
C GLU A 257 -2.71 14.26 26.98
N LYS A 258 -1.59 14.41 27.69
CA LYS A 258 -1.35 13.80 29.01
C LYS A 258 -0.90 14.87 29.99
N PHE A 259 -1.62 15.00 31.08
CA PHE A 259 -1.33 15.99 32.14
C PHE A 259 -1.15 17.42 31.62
N GLY A 260 -1.98 17.83 30.63
CA GLY A 260 -1.92 19.17 30.03
C GLY A 260 -0.74 19.39 29.08
N THR A 261 -0.07 18.30 28.65
CA THR A 261 1.07 18.37 27.69
C THR A 261 0.78 17.44 26.51
N THR A 262 1.02 17.95 25.30
CA THR A 262 0.94 17.12 24.07
C THR A 262 2.12 16.16 24.01
N VAL A 263 1.83 14.86 23.92
CA VAL A 263 2.82 13.79 23.86
C VAL A 263 2.69 13.05 22.53
N ASN A 264 3.84 12.79 21.89
CA ASN A 264 3.94 11.92 20.71
C ASN A 264 4.41 10.54 21.17
N GLU A 265 3.57 9.53 21.06
CA GLU A 265 3.88 8.15 21.46
C GLU A 265 4.16 7.33 20.20
N LEU A 266 5.37 6.80 20.05
CA LEU A 266 5.72 5.91 18.94
C LEU A 266 4.89 4.63 19.05
N THR A 267 4.06 4.34 18.04
CA THR A 267 3.14 3.20 18.01
C THR A 267 3.50 2.17 16.95
N ALA A 268 4.11 2.59 15.84
CA ALA A 268 4.56 1.69 14.79
C ALA A 268 5.85 2.21 14.15
N MET A 269 6.62 1.30 13.58
CA MET A 269 7.84 1.62 12.85
C MET A 269 8.11 0.54 11.81
N SER A 270 8.52 0.98 10.60
CA SER A 270 9.06 0.13 9.55
C SER A 270 10.43 0.65 9.11
N GLU A 271 11.37 -0.26 8.88
CA GLU A 271 12.68 0.05 8.29
C GLU A 271 12.80 -0.69 6.95
N TYR A 272 13.37 -0.01 5.94
CA TYR A 272 13.53 -0.52 4.58
C TYR A 272 15.01 -0.60 4.25
N THR A 273 15.44 -1.77 3.77
CA THR A 273 16.80 -2.00 3.31
C THR A 273 16.77 -2.36 1.83
N PHE A 274 17.46 -1.58 1.01
CA PHE A 274 17.48 -1.72 -0.44
C PHE A 274 18.76 -2.39 -0.93
N GLU A 275 18.60 -3.33 -1.86
CA GLU A 275 19.66 -3.87 -2.69
C GLU A 275 19.53 -3.29 -4.11
N TYR A 276 20.61 -2.72 -4.61
CA TYR A 276 20.63 -2.11 -5.94
C TYR A 276 21.40 -2.98 -6.93
N THR A 277 20.99 -2.98 -8.20
CA THR A 277 21.86 -3.50 -9.25
C THR A 277 23.06 -2.58 -9.35
N ASP A 278 24.26 -3.12 -9.26
CA ASP A 278 25.48 -2.36 -9.53
C ASP A 278 25.38 -1.75 -10.93
N SER A 279 25.49 -0.43 -11.04
CA SER A 279 25.83 0.19 -12.31
C SER A 279 27.15 -0.47 -12.73
N ALA A 280 27.15 -1.19 -13.88
CA ALA A 280 28.36 -1.79 -14.40
C ALA A 280 29.51 -0.79 -14.23
N ALA A 281 30.49 -1.15 -13.40
CA ALA A 281 31.71 -0.39 -13.26
C ALA A 281 32.25 -0.21 -14.68
N SER A 282 32.37 1.04 -15.11
CA SER A 282 32.90 1.35 -16.43
C SER A 282 34.24 0.62 -16.55
N ALA A 283 34.34 -0.27 -17.53
CA ALA A 283 35.57 -0.92 -17.94
C ALA A 283 36.54 0.15 -18.52
N ALA A 284 37.07 1.03 -17.67
CA ALA A 284 37.94 2.14 -18.03
C ALA A 284 39.21 2.25 -17.18
N ASP A 285 39.55 1.25 -16.37
CA ASP A 285 40.83 1.20 -15.67
C ASP A 285 41.54 -0.15 -15.87
N ALA A 286 41.71 -0.52 -17.14
CA ALA A 286 42.62 -1.58 -17.57
C ALA A 286 43.37 -1.12 -18.83
N LYS A 287 44.29 -0.16 -18.66
CA LYS A 287 45.42 0.05 -19.59
C LYS A 287 46.66 0.50 -18.84
#